data_60ef268387dc1cb1b99ec4c70f72d5c9
#
_entry.id   60ef268387dc1cb1b99ec4c70f72d5c9
#
_cell.length_a   1.000
_cell.length_b   1.000
_cell.length_c   1.000
_cell.angle_alpha   90.00
_cell.angle_beta   90.00
_cell.angle_gamma   90.00
#
_symmetry.space_group_name_H-M   'P 1'
#
loop_
_entity.id
_entity.type
_entity.pdbx_description
1 polymer ?
#
loop_
_entity_poly.entity_id
_entity_poly.type
_entity_poly.pdbx_seq_one_letter_code
_entity_poly.pdbx_strand_id
1 'polypeptide(L)'
;MKQKCPYTNLKNKMKGYVNFILRPKREEFGNMPVCPFAGPELDKDKLMIDVFDPSKESFVDKMQEFIDSKYNSALFAQVNIDSIPESDTRKYQSFLNKLIKTNGFTNYKIICFNPEDTITNIDGFNPRQFAPAFLINVADKKELGKAH
;
A
#
# COMPACT_ATOMS: atom_id res chain seq x y z
N MET A 1 9.41 29.78 -9.30
CA MET A 1 8.23 29.24 -8.63
C MET A 1 8.31 27.72 -8.62
N LYS A 2 8.28 27.13 -7.44
CA LYS A 2 8.31 25.68 -7.36
C LYS A 2 6.98 25.11 -7.85
N GLN A 3 7.03 24.23 -8.83
CA GLN A 3 5.86 23.49 -9.22
C GLN A 3 5.49 22.52 -8.11
N LYS A 4 4.24 22.53 -7.71
CA LYS A 4 3.74 21.52 -6.77
C LYS A 4 3.76 20.17 -7.46
N CYS A 5 4.15 19.13 -6.73
CA CYS A 5 3.98 17.76 -7.21
C CYS A 5 2.51 17.56 -7.59
N PRO A 6 2.19 17.09 -8.82
CA PRO A 6 0.79 16.93 -9.24
C PRO A 6 0.00 15.95 -8.37
N TYR A 7 0.69 15.16 -7.59
CA TYR A 7 0.07 14.15 -6.73
C TYR A 7 0.09 14.51 -5.24
N THR A 8 0.38 15.78 -4.90
CA THR A 8 0.43 16.21 -3.49
C THR A 8 -0.88 15.90 -2.75
N ASN A 9 -2.02 16.22 -3.37
CA ASN A 9 -3.33 15.95 -2.75
C ASN A 9 -3.56 14.44 -2.55
N LEU A 10 -3.18 13.63 -3.52
CA LEU A 10 -3.31 12.19 -3.43
C LEU A 10 -2.42 11.63 -2.32
N LYS A 11 -1.18 12.10 -2.22
CA LYS A 11 -0.26 11.68 -1.15
C LYS A 11 -0.81 12.06 0.24
N ASN A 12 -1.43 13.23 0.36
CA ASN A 12 -2.06 13.65 1.61
C ASN A 12 -3.26 12.77 1.96
N LYS A 13 -4.06 12.37 0.98
CA LYS A 13 -5.16 11.44 1.18
C LYS A 13 -4.65 10.06 1.61
N MET A 14 -3.52 9.62 1.06
CA MET A 14 -2.90 8.36 1.45
C MET A 14 -2.44 8.39 2.92
N LYS A 15 -1.83 9.49 3.35
CA LYS A 15 -1.46 9.68 4.76
C LYS A 15 -2.69 9.69 5.66
N GLY A 16 -3.76 10.33 5.22
CA GLY A 16 -5.04 10.32 5.93
C GLY A 16 -5.60 8.91 6.04
N TYR A 17 -5.53 8.14 4.98
CA TYR A 17 -5.94 6.74 4.99
C TYR A 17 -5.18 5.93 6.05
N VAL A 18 -3.87 6.09 6.12
CA VAL A 18 -3.06 5.42 7.15
C VAL A 18 -3.54 5.83 8.55
N ASN A 19 -3.71 7.12 8.79
CA ASN A 19 -4.02 7.64 10.12
C ASN A 19 -5.46 7.32 10.56
N PHE A 20 -6.43 7.33 9.66
CA PHE A 20 -7.85 7.20 10.01
C PHE A 20 -8.42 5.81 9.77
N ILE A 21 -7.81 5.02 8.91
CA ILE A 21 -8.33 3.68 8.56
C ILE A 21 -7.39 2.57 9.03
N LEU A 22 -6.10 2.66 8.72
CA LEU A 22 -5.16 1.58 8.99
C LEU A 22 -4.63 1.59 10.43
N ARG A 23 -4.44 2.76 11.02
CA ARG A 23 -3.83 2.92 12.34
C ARG A 23 -4.77 2.65 13.52
N PRO A 24 -6.05 3.12 13.53
CA PRO A 24 -6.89 3.00 14.72
C PRO A 24 -7.25 1.55 15.03
N LYS A 25 -7.32 1.23 16.32
CA LYS A 25 -7.83 -0.05 16.77
C LYS A 25 -9.32 -0.12 16.47
N ARG A 26 -9.79 -1.25 15.97
CA ARG A 26 -11.18 -1.45 15.59
C ARG A 26 -11.72 -2.74 16.18
N GLU A 27 -12.96 -2.69 16.68
CA GLU A 27 -13.65 -3.87 17.21
C GLU A 27 -13.75 -4.97 16.15
N GLU A 28 -14.00 -4.58 14.89
CA GLU A 28 -14.12 -5.49 13.75
C GLU A 28 -12.87 -6.33 13.53
N PHE A 29 -11.73 -5.89 14.07
CA PHE A 29 -10.44 -6.59 13.99
C PHE A 29 -9.93 -6.99 15.37
N GLY A 30 -10.84 -7.32 16.30
CA GLY A 30 -10.47 -7.78 17.64
C GLY A 30 -9.73 -6.74 18.45
N ASN A 31 -10.10 -5.46 18.31
CA ASN A 31 -9.48 -4.31 18.96
C ASN A 31 -8.04 -4.08 18.53
N MET A 32 -7.70 -4.51 17.30
CA MET A 32 -6.39 -4.29 16.72
C MET A 32 -6.47 -3.36 15.50
N PRO A 33 -5.38 -2.68 15.14
CA PRO A 33 -5.33 -1.91 13.90
C PRO A 33 -5.45 -2.83 12.69
N VAL A 34 -6.01 -2.29 11.59
CA VAL A 34 -6.02 -2.99 10.30
C VAL A 34 -4.59 -3.29 9.85
N CYS A 35 -3.68 -2.32 10.07
CA CYS A 35 -2.26 -2.48 9.74
C CYS A 35 -1.45 -1.93 10.93
N PRO A 36 -0.98 -2.80 11.84
CA PRO A 36 -0.35 -2.34 13.08
C PRO A 36 1.00 -1.65 12.89
N PHE A 37 1.66 -1.80 11.75
CA PHE A 37 2.96 -1.19 11.51
C PHE A 37 2.92 0.09 10.65
N ALA A 38 1.86 0.34 9.90
CA ALA A 38 1.80 1.49 8.99
C ALA A 38 1.87 2.83 9.73
N GLY A 39 1.14 2.96 10.84
CA GLY A 39 1.15 4.18 11.65
C GLY A 39 2.53 4.47 12.24
N PRO A 40 3.12 3.53 13.01
CA PRO A 40 4.47 3.73 13.55
C PRO A 40 5.53 4.00 12.49
N GLU A 41 5.46 3.34 11.34
CA GLU A 41 6.39 3.57 10.23
C GLU A 41 6.23 4.99 9.66
N LEU A 42 4.98 5.46 9.54
CA LEU A 42 4.72 6.81 9.07
C LEU A 42 5.26 7.85 10.07
N ASP A 43 5.06 7.63 11.37
CA ASP A 43 5.54 8.54 12.42
C ASP A 43 7.07 8.66 12.43
N LYS A 44 7.76 7.57 12.14
CA LYS A 44 9.22 7.53 12.13
C LYS A 44 9.82 7.93 10.78
N ASP A 45 8.97 8.34 9.83
CA ASP A 45 9.38 8.63 8.45
C ASP A 45 10.09 7.43 7.81
N LYS A 46 9.52 6.25 8.02
CA LYS A 46 10.01 4.98 7.47
C LYS A 46 9.07 4.38 6.45
N LEU A 47 7.91 5.01 6.23
CA LEU A 47 6.94 4.60 5.22
C LEU A 47 7.04 5.55 4.02
N MET A 48 7.43 5.02 2.86
CA MET A 48 7.48 5.79 1.63
C MET A 48 6.05 5.94 1.07
N ILE A 49 5.56 7.17 1.00
CA ILE A 49 4.28 7.49 0.37
C ILE A 49 4.58 8.06 -1.01
N ASP A 50 4.21 7.35 -2.05
CA ASP A 50 4.50 7.80 -3.42
C ASP A 50 3.44 7.30 -4.40
N VAL A 51 3.58 7.69 -5.64
CA VAL A 51 2.69 7.34 -6.74
C VAL A 51 3.44 6.45 -7.72
N PHE A 52 2.77 5.39 -8.18
CA PHE A 52 3.29 4.50 -9.21
C PHE A 52 2.49 4.73 -10.50
N ASP A 53 3.18 5.16 -11.54
CA ASP A 53 2.59 5.38 -12.86
C ASP A 53 3.15 4.36 -13.86
N PRO A 54 2.41 3.28 -14.15
CA PRO A 54 2.92 2.23 -15.04
C PRO A 54 3.13 2.70 -16.48
N SER A 55 2.61 3.86 -16.85
CA SER A 55 2.86 4.43 -18.18
C SER A 55 4.24 5.07 -18.30
N LYS A 56 4.90 5.33 -17.16
CA LYS A 56 6.21 6.03 -17.12
C LYS A 56 7.34 5.17 -16.57
N GLU A 57 7.04 4.15 -15.79
CA GLU A 57 8.06 3.34 -15.13
C GLU A 57 7.56 1.91 -14.93
N SER A 58 8.48 0.96 -14.81
CA SER A 58 8.11 -0.40 -14.44
C SER A 58 8.00 -0.54 -12.93
N PHE A 59 7.27 -1.54 -12.45
CA PHE A 59 7.17 -1.81 -11.02
C PHE A 59 8.53 -2.22 -10.43
N VAL A 60 9.36 -2.90 -11.22
CA VAL A 60 10.72 -3.29 -10.79
C VAL A 60 11.57 -2.05 -10.53
N ASP A 61 11.48 -1.04 -11.42
CA ASP A 61 12.18 0.23 -11.22
C ASP A 61 11.70 0.95 -9.97
N LYS A 62 10.39 0.94 -9.74
CA LYS A 62 9.80 1.54 -8.53
C LYS A 62 10.27 0.82 -7.26
N MET A 63 10.35 -0.50 -7.29
CA MET A 63 10.89 -1.29 -6.18
C MET A 63 12.35 -0.95 -5.93
N GLN A 64 13.15 -0.79 -6.99
CA GLN A 64 14.57 -0.45 -6.84
C GLN A 64 14.73 0.95 -6.20
N GLU A 65 13.92 1.92 -6.62
CA GLU A 65 13.88 3.24 -6.01
C GLU A 65 13.59 3.15 -4.51
N PHE A 66 12.60 2.33 -4.14
CA PHE A 66 12.26 2.09 -2.74
C PHE A 66 13.42 1.43 -1.98
N ILE A 67 14.03 0.39 -2.54
CA ILE A 67 15.15 -0.34 -1.92
C ILE A 67 16.34 0.58 -1.68
N ASP A 68 16.61 1.50 -2.60
CA ASP A 68 17.72 2.44 -2.48
C ASP A 68 17.40 3.61 -1.54
N SER A 69 16.18 3.67 -1.01
CA SER A 69 15.75 4.73 -0.10
C SER A 69 16.01 4.36 1.36
N LYS A 70 15.74 5.31 2.26
CA LYS A 70 15.83 5.11 3.71
C LYS A 70 14.62 4.38 4.29
N TYR A 71 13.58 4.14 3.50
CA TYR A 71 12.29 3.65 3.99
C TYR A 71 12.30 2.14 4.19
N ASN A 72 11.52 1.67 5.17
CA ASN A 72 11.38 0.25 5.49
C ASN A 72 10.18 -0.39 4.80
N SER A 73 9.18 0.41 4.47
CA SER A 73 7.97 -0.02 3.79
C SER A 73 7.50 1.07 2.85
N ALA A 74 6.56 0.73 1.99
CA ALA A 74 6.04 1.69 1.02
C ALA A 74 4.54 1.51 0.82
N LEU A 75 3.88 2.62 0.49
CA LEU A 75 2.50 2.64 0.04
C LEU A 75 2.47 3.45 -1.25
N PHE A 76 2.17 2.78 -2.36
CA PHE A 76 2.12 3.41 -3.68
C PHE A 76 0.68 3.50 -4.16
N ALA A 77 0.26 4.67 -4.65
CA ALA A 77 -1.01 4.83 -5.35
C ALA A 77 -0.77 4.63 -6.85
N GLN A 78 -1.45 3.65 -7.45
CA GLN A 78 -1.30 3.38 -8.88
C GLN A 78 -2.21 4.31 -9.67
N VAL A 79 -1.66 5.02 -10.65
CA VAL A 79 -2.36 6.01 -11.47
C VAL A 79 -2.22 5.66 -12.96
N ASN A 80 -2.99 6.37 -13.81
CA ASN A 80 -2.95 6.24 -15.27
C ASN A 80 -3.15 4.79 -15.76
N ILE A 81 -4.07 4.11 -15.12
CA ILE A 81 -4.45 2.74 -15.45
C ILE A 81 -5.98 2.65 -15.30
N ASP A 82 -6.60 1.83 -16.11
CA ASP A 82 -8.02 1.53 -15.95
C ASP A 82 -8.26 0.89 -14.59
N SER A 83 -9.45 1.11 -14.02
CA SER A 83 -9.78 0.52 -12.73
C SER A 83 -9.63 -1.00 -12.81
N ILE A 84 -9.03 -1.57 -11.76
CA ILE A 84 -8.85 -3.01 -11.67
C ILE A 84 -10.10 -3.61 -11.03
N PRO A 85 -10.82 -4.53 -11.72
CA PRO A 85 -11.99 -5.17 -11.12
C PRO A 85 -11.64 -5.90 -9.84
N GLU A 86 -12.58 -5.96 -8.92
CA GLU A 86 -12.42 -6.71 -7.66
C GLU A 86 -11.91 -8.13 -7.91
N SER A 87 -12.47 -8.82 -8.92
CA SER A 87 -12.10 -10.19 -9.27
C SER A 87 -10.62 -10.34 -9.64
N ASP A 88 -9.98 -9.28 -10.10
CA ASP A 88 -8.59 -9.31 -10.58
C ASP A 88 -7.59 -8.84 -9.53
N THR A 89 -8.04 -8.32 -8.39
CA THR A 89 -7.16 -7.80 -7.35
C THR A 89 -6.17 -8.86 -6.86
N ARG A 90 -6.66 -10.05 -6.55
CA ARG A 90 -5.81 -11.16 -6.07
C ARG A 90 -4.81 -11.61 -7.14
N LYS A 91 -5.26 -11.67 -8.39
CA LYS A 91 -4.38 -12.04 -9.52
C LYS A 91 -3.26 -11.03 -9.69
N TYR A 92 -3.60 -9.75 -9.61
CA TYR A 92 -2.63 -8.67 -9.73
C TYR A 92 -1.64 -8.69 -8.56
N GLN A 93 -2.15 -8.87 -7.34
CA GLN A 93 -1.31 -8.99 -6.15
C GLN A 93 -0.33 -10.17 -6.28
N SER A 94 -0.81 -11.32 -6.72
CA SER A 94 0.01 -12.51 -6.95
C SER A 94 1.06 -12.27 -8.03
N PHE A 95 0.67 -11.59 -9.09
CA PHE A 95 1.59 -11.21 -10.16
C PHE A 95 2.72 -10.32 -9.64
N LEU A 96 2.39 -9.29 -8.86
CA LEU A 96 3.40 -8.39 -8.30
C LEU A 96 4.33 -9.12 -7.33
N ASN A 97 3.79 -10.00 -6.49
CA ASN A 97 4.60 -10.79 -5.57
C ASN A 97 5.57 -11.70 -6.33
N LYS A 98 5.12 -12.32 -7.40
CA LYS A 98 5.95 -13.17 -8.25
C LYS A 98 7.04 -12.34 -8.93
N LEU A 99 6.67 -11.15 -9.42
CA LEU A 99 7.58 -10.25 -10.10
C LEU A 99 8.73 -9.81 -9.18
N ILE A 100 8.42 -9.38 -7.96
CA ILE A 100 9.47 -8.96 -7.02
C ILE A 100 10.34 -10.12 -6.58
N LYS A 101 9.76 -11.30 -6.37
CA LYS A 101 10.53 -12.51 -6.01
C LYS A 101 11.51 -12.88 -7.12
N THR A 102 11.03 -12.87 -8.37
CA THR A 102 11.85 -13.20 -9.55
C THR A 102 13.02 -12.21 -9.72
N ASN A 103 12.85 -10.96 -9.29
CA ASN A 103 13.86 -9.92 -9.42
C ASN A 103 14.71 -9.74 -8.15
N GLY A 104 14.66 -10.68 -7.22
CA GLY A 104 15.53 -10.70 -6.06
C GLY A 104 15.05 -9.94 -4.82
N PHE A 105 13.86 -9.38 -4.85
CA PHE A 105 13.30 -8.65 -3.71
C PHE A 105 12.55 -9.62 -2.77
N THR A 106 13.26 -10.62 -2.25
CA THR A 106 12.67 -11.74 -1.51
C THR A 106 12.24 -11.40 -0.08
N ASN A 107 12.68 -10.24 0.45
CA ASN A 107 12.37 -9.82 1.81
C ASN A 107 11.06 -9.05 1.94
N TYR A 108 10.35 -8.85 0.83
CA TYR A 108 9.16 -7.99 0.80
C TYR A 108 7.94 -8.75 0.33
N LYS A 109 6.77 -8.27 0.76
CA LYS A 109 5.48 -8.81 0.35
C LYS A 109 4.60 -7.66 -0.11
N ILE A 110 3.85 -7.90 -1.20
CA ILE A 110 2.91 -6.94 -1.75
C ILE A 110 1.51 -7.27 -1.26
N ILE A 111 0.80 -6.25 -0.78
CA ILE A 111 -0.61 -6.33 -0.41
C ILE A 111 -1.32 -5.18 -1.14
N CYS A 112 -2.36 -5.50 -1.89
CA CYS A 112 -3.11 -4.51 -2.66
C CYS A 112 -4.41 -4.14 -1.97
N PHE A 113 -4.74 -2.83 -1.99
CA PHE A 113 -6.00 -2.29 -1.47
C PHE A 113 -6.75 -1.68 -2.65
N ASN A 114 -7.78 -2.40 -3.11
CA ASN A 114 -8.60 -1.95 -4.24
C ASN A 114 -9.90 -1.34 -3.68
N PRO A 115 -10.16 -0.02 -3.92
CA PRO A 115 -11.40 0.60 -3.44
C PRO A 115 -12.68 0.00 -4.04
N GLU A 116 -12.55 -0.70 -5.18
CA GLU A 116 -13.68 -1.43 -5.79
C GLU A 116 -13.98 -2.75 -5.07
N ASP A 117 -13.13 -3.17 -4.12
CA ASP A 117 -13.26 -4.45 -3.43
C ASP A 117 -14.44 -4.43 -2.47
N THR A 118 -15.40 -5.34 -2.66
CA THR A 118 -16.62 -5.44 -1.86
C THR A 118 -16.53 -6.51 -0.77
N ILE A 119 -15.43 -7.25 -0.68
CA ILE A 119 -15.25 -8.26 0.35
C ILE A 119 -15.10 -7.58 1.71
N THR A 120 -16.00 -7.89 2.65
CA THR A 120 -15.97 -7.34 4.00
C THR A 120 -15.53 -8.40 4.99
N ASN A 121 -15.11 -7.96 6.19
CA ASN A 121 -14.92 -8.88 7.30
C ASN A 121 -16.29 -9.32 7.86
N ILE A 122 -16.27 -10.18 8.89
CA ILE A 122 -17.49 -10.72 9.50
C ILE A 122 -18.43 -9.62 9.98
N ASP A 123 -17.89 -8.50 10.46
CA ASP A 123 -18.66 -7.38 11.01
C ASP A 123 -19.06 -6.34 9.97
N GLY A 124 -18.83 -6.62 8.69
CA GLY A 124 -19.24 -5.75 7.60
C GLY A 124 -18.33 -4.58 7.30
N PHE A 125 -17.20 -4.46 8.01
CA PHE A 125 -16.24 -3.38 7.76
C PHE A 125 -15.26 -3.78 6.66
N ASN A 126 -15.11 -2.91 5.67
CA ASN A 126 -14.14 -3.12 4.58
C ASN A 126 -13.19 -1.91 4.52
N PRO A 127 -11.96 -2.05 5.06
CA PRO A 127 -11.00 -0.93 5.03
C PRO A 127 -10.61 -0.52 3.62
N ARG A 128 -10.69 -1.44 2.64
CA ARG A 128 -10.27 -1.17 1.26
C ARG A 128 -11.16 -0.14 0.57
N GLN A 129 -12.46 -0.11 0.89
CA GLN A 129 -13.40 0.83 0.24
C GLN A 129 -13.07 2.30 0.55
N PHE A 130 -12.29 2.57 1.59
CA PHE A 130 -11.88 3.93 1.96
C PHE A 130 -10.56 4.35 1.32
N ALA A 131 -9.91 3.46 0.57
CA ALA A 131 -8.65 3.77 -0.09
C ALA A 131 -8.87 4.86 -1.16
N PRO A 132 -8.00 5.89 -1.20
CA PRO A 132 -8.17 7.01 -2.14
C PRO A 132 -7.87 6.65 -3.59
N ALA A 133 -7.27 5.48 -3.81
CA ALA A 133 -6.89 4.97 -5.13
C ALA A 133 -6.60 3.48 -4.97
N PHE A 134 -6.23 2.82 -6.07
CA PHE A 134 -5.68 1.47 -5.96
C PHE A 134 -4.30 1.59 -5.28
N LEU A 135 -4.18 1.04 -4.09
CA LEU A 135 -2.94 1.15 -3.30
C LEU A 135 -2.16 -0.16 -3.33
N ILE A 136 -0.84 -0.02 -3.47
CA ILE A 136 0.09 -1.13 -3.42
C ILE A 136 0.96 -0.94 -2.18
N ASN A 137 0.80 -1.81 -1.20
CA ASN A 137 1.60 -1.78 0.03
C ASN A 137 2.77 -2.75 -0.11
N VAL A 138 3.98 -2.24 0.08
CA VAL A 138 5.20 -3.05 0.11
C VAL A 138 5.63 -3.16 1.56
N ALA A 139 5.52 -4.36 2.11
CA ALA A 139 5.82 -4.61 3.51
C ALA A 139 7.03 -5.52 3.66
N ASP A 140 7.88 -5.20 4.64
CA ASP A 140 9.01 -6.06 5.02
C ASP A 140 8.45 -7.30 5.72
N LYS A 141 8.83 -8.48 5.28
CA LYS A 141 8.37 -9.75 5.87
C LYS A 141 8.72 -9.87 7.35
N LYS A 142 9.83 -9.27 7.78
CA LYS A 142 10.23 -9.27 9.18
C LYS A 142 9.25 -8.46 10.03
N GLU A 143 8.81 -7.31 9.52
CA GLU A 143 7.85 -6.46 10.22
C GLU A 143 6.48 -7.14 10.29
N LEU A 144 6.06 -7.82 9.21
CA LEU A 144 4.83 -8.60 9.21
C LEU A 144 4.87 -9.70 10.27
N GLY A 145 6.01 -10.37 10.43
CA GLY A 145 6.19 -11.40 11.45
C GLY A 145 6.07 -10.87 12.87
N LYS A 146 6.52 -9.64 13.12
CA LYS A 146 6.41 -9.00 14.44
C LYS A 146 4.99 -8.58 14.79
N ALA A 147 4.14 -8.40 13.79
CA ALA A 147 2.75 -7.97 13.97
C ALA A 147 1.82 -9.10 14.44
N HIS A 148 2.30 -10.33 14.44
CA HIS A 148 1.50 -11.50 14.83
C HIS A 148 1.84 -12.00 16.22
#